data_6d46c1668292fe63c06f8a9e7fc87647
#
_entry.id   6d46c1668292fe63c06f8a9e7fc87647
#
_cell.length_a   1.000
_cell.length_b   1.000
_cell.length_c   1.000
_cell.angle_alpha   90.00
_cell.angle_beta   90.00
_cell.angle_gamma   90.00
#
_symmetry.space_group_name_H-M   'P 1'
#
loop_
_entity.id
_entity.type
_entity.pdbx_description
1 polymer ?
#
loop_
_entity_poly.entity_id
_entity_poly.type
_entity_poly.pdbx_seq_one_letter_code
_entity_poly.pdbx_strand_id
1 'polypeptide(L)'
;GFKVFRFSISWPRILPTGKGKINKDGILFYHQVIDECLAHGIIPYVTLYHWDLPDALEDEGGWTAFSVNHSFNQFVRLCAKEYGDKVKNWIVLNEPFGFTSLGYMLGVHAPGKTGLTNFFSAVHHTAIAQADGGRILRAEVKDANIGTSFSCSEIIPYTERESDLLAAKRVDCLMNRLFVEPLLGMGYPTADWEVLEKFSIQHSTWRHTERLTFDFDFIGIQNYFPLTIKYNAFVPVVQAWEVKAKSRKKPHTAMGWEINANSFYNIIKQFSAYPGIRNIMITENGAAYHDKVVDQIVNDQERIDYFQQYLAAVLKAKQEGLNITGYMAWTLMDNFEWAEGYNARFGLVYNDFKTQQRIIKNSGLWFKDFLNR
;
A
#
# COMPACT_ATOMS: atom_id res chain seq x y z
N GLY A 1 -23.53 7.67 2.65
CA GLY A 1 -22.51 7.73 2.68
C GLY A 1 -21.21 7.71 1.87
N PHE A 2 -20.52 6.56 1.79
CA PHE A 2 -19.27 6.44 1.03
C PHE A 2 -19.50 6.70 -0.46
N LYS A 3 -18.59 7.44 -1.08
CA LYS A 3 -18.67 7.83 -2.50
C LYS A 3 -17.76 6.99 -3.39
N VAL A 4 -16.77 6.34 -2.80
CA VAL A 4 -15.79 5.54 -3.52
C VAL A 4 -15.63 4.17 -2.85
N PHE A 5 -15.32 3.16 -3.67
CA PHE A 5 -14.93 1.84 -3.21
C PHE A 5 -13.64 1.42 -3.90
N ARG A 6 -12.59 1.20 -3.10
CA ARG A 6 -11.31 0.68 -3.58
C ARG A 6 -11.27 -0.83 -3.37
N PHE A 7 -10.94 -1.55 -4.42
CA PHE A 7 -10.71 -2.99 -4.37
C PHE A 7 -9.61 -3.39 -5.34
N SER A 8 -9.05 -4.57 -5.15
CA SER A 8 -8.02 -5.12 -6.03
C SER A 8 -8.57 -6.21 -6.94
N ILE A 9 -8.00 -6.31 -8.14
CA ILE A 9 -8.21 -7.44 -9.02
C ILE A 9 -7.19 -8.51 -8.67
N SER A 10 -7.65 -9.71 -8.31
CA SER A 10 -6.77 -10.84 -8.10
C SER A 10 -6.26 -11.34 -9.45
N TRP A 11 -4.96 -11.20 -9.68
CA TRP A 11 -4.30 -11.65 -10.90
C TRP A 11 -4.56 -13.14 -11.17
N PRO A 12 -4.34 -14.08 -10.21
CA PRO A 12 -4.60 -15.50 -10.45
C PRO A 12 -6.10 -15.81 -10.67
N ARG A 13 -7.02 -14.95 -10.26
CA ARG A 13 -8.46 -15.15 -10.54
C ARG A 13 -8.79 -15.00 -12.01
N ILE A 14 -8.15 -14.05 -12.71
CA ILE A 14 -8.42 -13.80 -14.13
C ILE A 14 -7.41 -14.47 -15.07
N LEU A 15 -6.17 -14.67 -14.63
CA LEU A 15 -5.10 -15.40 -15.30
C LEU A 15 -4.47 -16.42 -14.33
N PRO A 16 -5.02 -17.64 -14.19
CA PRO A 16 -4.62 -18.59 -13.14
C PRO A 16 -3.13 -18.94 -13.13
N THR A 17 -2.48 -18.93 -14.28
CA THR A 17 -1.03 -19.14 -14.43
C THR A 17 -0.26 -17.84 -14.66
N GLY A 18 -0.91 -16.69 -14.46
CA GLY A 18 -0.34 -15.37 -14.67
C GLY A 18 -0.25 -14.91 -16.13
N LYS A 19 -0.42 -15.81 -17.08
CA LYS A 19 -0.38 -15.57 -18.53
C LYS A 19 -1.22 -16.59 -19.27
N GLY A 20 -1.45 -16.37 -20.59
CA GLY A 20 -2.11 -17.33 -21.48
C GLY A 20 -3.62 -17.42 -21.29
N LYS A 21 -4.14 -18.55 -20.77
CA LYS A 21 -5.59 -18.81 -20.71
C LYS A 21 -6.30 -17.89 -19.71
N ILE A 22 -7.28 -17.13 -20.21
CA ILE A 22 -8.12 -16.24 -19.40
C ILE A 22 -9.23 -17.07 -18.74
N ASN A 23 -9.46 -16.83 -17.44
CA ASN A 23 -10.62 -17.31 -16.71
C ASN A 23 -11.79 -16.33 -16.91
N LYS A 24 -12.74 -16.69 -17.75
CA LYS A 24 -13.90 -15.85 -18.07
C LYS A 24 -14.81 -15.60 -16.85
N ASP A 25 -14.94 -16.56 -15.94
CA ASP A 25 -15.74 -16.38 -14.73
C ASP A 25 -15.07 -15.37 -13.78
N GLY A 26 -13.73 -15.37 -13.73
CA GLY A 26 -12.97 -14.35 -13.00
C GLY A 26 -13.16 -12.95 -13.57
N ILE A 27 -13.18 -12.80 -14.91
CA ILE A 27 -13.50 -11.53 -15.60
C ILE A 27 -14.92 -11.08 -15.25
N LEU A 28 -15.90 -11.98 -15.38
CA LEU A 28 -17.30 -11.68 -15.10
C LEU A 28 -17.53 -11.24 -13.65
N PHE A 29 -16.85 -11.88 -12.71
CA PHE A 29 -16.94 -11.51 -11.29
C PHE A 29 -16.61 -10.03 -11.06
N TYR A 30 -15.53 -9.51 -11.67
CA TYR A 30 -15.17 -8.10 -11.51
C TYR A 30 -16.07 -7.16 -12.30
N HIS A 31 -16.62 -7.57 -13.45
CA HIS A 31 -17.69 -6.80 -14.10
C HIS A 31 -18.87 -6.62 -13.14
N GLN A 32 -19.31 -7.68 -12.47
CA GLN A 32 -20.41 -7.61 -11.50
C GLN A 32 -20.11 -6.67 -10.33
N VAL A 33 -18.89 -6.72 -9.77
CA VAL A 33 -18.47 -5.79 -8.70
C VAL A 33 -18.48 -4.34 -9.16
N ILE A 34 -17.97 -4.07 -10.37
CA ILE A 34 -17.92 -2.72 -10.94
C ILE A 34 -19.34 -2.23 -11.23
N ASP A 35 -20.17 -3.05 -11.85
CA ASP A 35 -21.55 -2.68 -12.21
C ASP A 35 -22.39 -2.42 -10.96
N GLU A 36 -22.22 -3.18 -9.90
CA GLU A 36 -22.88 -2.96 -8.60
C GLU A 36 -22.46 -1.63 -7.97
N CYS A 37 -21.15 -1.29 -8.00
CA CYS A 37 -20.69 0.02 -7.55
C CYS A 37 -21.37 1.16 -8.33
N LEU A 38 -21.36 1.08 -9.66
CA LEU A 38 -21.92 2.10 -10.52
C LEU A 38 -23.44 2.24 -10.36
N ALA A 39 -24.17 1.12 -10.24
CA ALA A 39 -25.62 1.11 -9.98
C ALA A 39 -26.01 1.84 -8.68
N HIS A 40 -25.10 1.86 -7.70
CA HIS A 40 -25.28 2.57 -6.43
C HIS A 40 -24.63 3.95 -6.38
N GLY A 41 -24.14 4.48 -7.50
CA GLY A 41 -23.45 5.77 -7.57
C GLY A 41 -22.12 5.81 -6.81
N ILE A 42 -21.48 4.64 -6.62
CA ILE A 42 -20.18 4.49 -5.99
C ILE A 42 -19.10 4.43 -7.08
N ILE A 43 -18.08 5.27 -6.97
CA ILE A 43 -16.98 5.33 -7.91
C ILE A 43 -15.98 4.22 -7.62
N PRO A 44 -15.73 3.27 -8.55
CA PRO A 44 -14.72 2.24 -8.35
C PRO A 44 -13.30 2.81 -8.49
N TYR A 45 -12.44 2.49 -7.53
CA TYR A 45 -10.99 2.64 -7.60
C TYR A 45 -10.38 1.23 -7.67
N VAL A 46 -9.78 0.89 -8.79
CA VAL A 46 -9.28 -0.48 -9.03
C VAL A 46 -7.78 -0.54 -8.85
N THR A 47 -7.35 -1.36 -7.90
CA THR A 47 -5.94 -1.70 -7.70
C THR A 47 -5.62 -2.95 -8.52
N LEU A 48 -4.59 -2.86 -9.39
CA LEU A 48 -4.22 -3.97 -10.26
C LEU A 48 -3.47 -5.07 -9.53
N TYR A 49 -2.51 -4.72 -8.67
CA TYR A 49 -1.73 -5.72 -7.94
C TYR A 49 -1.71 -5.42 -6.44
N HIS A 50 -2.21 -6.37 -5.67
CA HIS A 50 -2.21 -6.33 -4.21
C HIS A 50 -1.70 -7.65 -3.64
N TRP A 51 -0.45 -7.99 -4.05
CA TRP A 51 0.43 -9.01 -3.49
C TRP A 51 0.17 -10.47 -3.95
N ASP A 52 -0.86 -10.72 -4.72
CA ASP A 52 -1.28 -12.04 -5.15
C ASP A 52 -0.65 -12.45 -6.51
N LEU A 53 0.66 -12.73 -6.50
CA LEU A 53 1.36 -13.25 -7.66
C LEU A 53 0.92 -14.69 -7.95
N PRO A 54 0.56 -15.05 -9.20
CA PRO A 54 0.32 -16.43 -9.57
C PRO A 54 1.54 -17.34 -9.33
N ASP A 55 1.35 -18.50 -8.68
CA ASP A 55 2.43 -19.42 -8.32
C ASP A 55 3.29 -19.83 -9.51
N ALA A 56 2.67 -20.06 -10.68
CA ALA A 56 3.41 -20.40 -11.90
C ALA A 56 4.40 -19.32 -12.35
N LEU A 57 4.14 -18.05 -12.04
CA LEU A 57 5.11 -16.96 -12.28
C LEU A 57 6.20 -16.94 -11.21
N GLU A 58 5.87 -17.30 -9.97
CA GLU A 58 6.87 -17.43 -8.92
C GLU A 58 7.84 -18.60 -9.20
N ASP A 59 7.36 -19.72 -9.75
CA ASP A 59 8.18 -20.84 -10.21
C ASP A 59 9.16 -20.41 -11.32
N GLU A 60 8.82 -19.39 -12.10
CA GLU A 60 9.69 -18.77 -13.12
C GLU A 60 10.61 -17.68 -12.54
N GLY A 61 10.62 -17.49 -11.21
CA GLY A 61 11.45 -16.53 -10.50
C GLY A 61 10.69 -15.33 -9.91
N GLY A 62 9.41 -15.15 -10.24
CA GLY A 62 8.55 -14.10 -9.69
C GLY A 62 9.15 -12.70 -9.89
N TRP A 63 9.00 -11.83 -8.90
CA TRP A 63 9.55 -10.47 -8.96
C TRP A 63 11.08 -10.42 -8.97
N THR A 64 11.79 -11.53 -8.73
CA THR A 64 13.25 -11.56 -8.88
C THR A 64 13.71 -11.76 -10.33
N ALA A 65 12.83 -12.17 -11.23
CA ALA A 65 13.09 -12.35 -12.65
C ALA A 65 12.42 -11.27 -13.50
N PHE A 66 13.13 -10.67 -14.45
CA PHE A 66 12.60 -9.61 -15.31
C PHE A 66 11.41 -10.07 -16.17
N SER A 67 11.27 -11.37 -16.43
CA SER A 67 10.15 -11.94 -17.18
C SER A 67 8.77 -11.62 -16.58
N VAL A 68 8.68 -11.42 -15.25
CA VAL A 68 7.44 -11.06 -14.58
C VAL A 68 6.84 -9.74 -15.10
N ASN A 69 7.71 -8.78 -15.50
CA ASN A 69 7.27 -7.49 -16.05
C ASN A 69 6.47 -7.67 -17.34
N HIS A 70 6.89 -8.62 -18.19
CA HIS A 70 6.14 -8.91 -19.41
C HIS A 70 4.74 -9.48 -19.11
N SER A 71 4.67 -10.43 -18.17
CA SER A 71 3.40 -11.02 -17.74
C SER A 71 2.50 -9.99 -17.05
N PHE A 72 3.07 -9.12 -16.20
CA PHE A 72 2.34 -8.03 -15.56
C PHE A 72 1.78 -7.05 -16.59
N ASN A 73 2.58 -6.67 -17.59
CA ASN A 73 2.13 -5.78 -18.66
C ASN A 73 0.96 -6.39 -19.46
N GLN A 74 0.97 -7.71 -19.70
CA GLN A 74 -0.17 -8.41 -20.32
C GLN A 74 -1.42 -8.38 -19.43
N PHE A 75 -1.25 -8.59 -18.12
CA PHE A 75 -2.34 -8.50 -17.15
C PHE A 75 -2.94 -7.09 -17.10
N VAL A 76 -2.11 -6.04 -17.07
CA VAL A 76 -2.58 -4.65 -17.09
C VAL A 76 -3.39 -4.36 -18.36
N ARG A 77 -2.90 -4.78 -19.54
CA ARG A 77 -3.63 -4.61 -20.82
C ARG A 77 -4.97 -5.33 -20.80
N LEU A 78 -5.01 -6.55 -20.27
CA LEU A 78 -6.25 -7.29 -20.13
C LEU A 78 -7.25 -6.54 -19.26
N CYS A 79 -6.82 -6.04 -18.09
CA CYS A 79 -7.69 -5.26 -17.21
C CYS A 79 -8.16 -3.95 -17.85
N ALA A 80 -7.26 -3.24 -18.53
CA ALA A 80 -7.59 -2.02 -19.27
C ALA A 80 -8.66 -2.27 -20.35
N LYS A 81 -8.50 -3.35 -21.11
CA LYS A 81 -9.44 -3.75 -22.17
C LYS A 81 -10.80 -4.15 -21.61
N GLU A 82 -10.84 -4.95 -20.56
CA GLU A 82 -12.07 -5.49 -20.00
C GLU A 82 -12.87 -4.45 -19.20
N TYR A 83 -12.19 -3.54 -18.47
CA TYR A 83 -12.87 -2.68 -17.50
C TYR A 83 -12.70 -1.17 -17.78
N GLY A 84 -11.83 -0.77 -18.73
CA GLY A 84 -11.47 0.64 -18.93
C GLY A 84 -12.56 1.54 -19.50
N ASP A 85 -13.64 0.97 -20.05
CA ASP A 85 -14.85 1.71 -20.42
C ASP A 85 -15.60 2.22 -19.18
N LYS A 86 -15.65 1.44 -18.10
CA LYS A 86 -16.40 1.69 -16.86
C LYS A 86 -15.53 2.28 -15.74
N VAL A 87 -14.27 1.82 -15.61
CA VAL A 87 -13.34 2.25 -14.58
C VAL A 87 -12.44 3.35 -15.10
N LYS A 88 -12.40 4.48 -14.38
CA LYS A 88 -11.49 5.60 -14.69
C LYS A 88 -10.37 5.75 -13.65
N ASN A 89 -10.56 5.25 -12.44
CA ASN A 89 -9.61 5.43 -11.35
C ASN A 89 -8.82 4.13 -11.10
N TRP A 90 -7.52 4.18 -11.31
CA TRP A 90 -6.63 3.03 -11.27
C TRP A 90 -5.48 3.24 -10.30
N ILE A 91 -5.13 2.19 -9.57
CA ILE A 91 -3.92 2.10 -8.76
C ILE A 91 -3.10 0.94 -9.30
N VAL A 92 -1.89 1.23 -9.79
CA VAL A 92 -1.07 0.20 -10.45
C VAL A 92 -0.59 -0.84 -9.45
N LEU A 93 0.05 -0.40 -8.36
CA LEU A 93 0.58 -1.27 -7.32
C LEU A 93 0.12 -0.83 -5.94
N ASN A 94 -0.13 -1.81 -5.07
CA ASN A 94 -0.31 -1.61 -3.65
C ASN A 94 0.99 -1.89 -2.90
N GLU A 95 1.53 -0.88 -2.20
CA GLU A 95 2.65 -1.00 -1.26
C GLU A 95 3.83 -1.83 -1.78
N PRO A 96 4.52 -1.37 -2.83
CA PRO A 96 5.61 -2.15 -3.41
C PRO A 96 6.73 -2.47 -2.41
N PHE A 97 7.01 -1.60 -1.44
CA PHE A 97 7.94 -1.90 -0.35
C PHE A 97 7.41 -3.05 0.53
N GLY A 98 6.11 -3.10 0.81
CA GLY A 98 5.49 -4.13 1.65
C GLY A 98 5.79 -5.53 1.12
N PHE A 99 5.31 -5.86 -0.09
CA PHE A 99 5.48 -7.22 -0.60
C PHE A 99 6.93 -7.56 -0.99
N THR A 100 7.75 -6.57 -1.42
CA THR A 100 9.15 -6.85 -1.74
C THR A 100 9.99 -7.08 -0.49
N SER A 101 9.77 -6.34 0.60
CA SER A 101 10.49 -6.53 1.85
C SER A 101 10.02 -7.78 2.61
N LEU A 102 8.71 -7.97 2.74
CA LEU A 102 8.14 -9.08 3.51
C LEU A 102 8.27 -10.43 2.77
N GLY A 103 8.15 -10.43 1.45
CA GLY A 103 8.17 -11.64 0.64
C GLY A 103 9.55 -12.03 0.11
N TYR A 104 10.43 -11.05 -0.16
CA TYR A 104 11.72 -11.29 -0.83
C TYR A 104 12.96 -10.90 -0.01
N MET A 105 12.82 -10.20 1.13
CA MET A 105 13.91 -9.88 2.04
C MET A 105 13.82 -10.64 3.35
N LEU A 106 12.64 -10.60 3.99
CA LEU A 106 12.40 -11.17 5.31
C LEU A 106 11.78 -12.57 5.27
N GLY A 107 11.09 -12.94 4.20
CA GLY A 107 10.47 -14.24 4.01
C GLY A 107 9.27 -14.53 4.92
N VAL A 108 8.66 -13.48 5.51
CA VAL A 108 7.50 -13.62 6.41
C VAL A 108 6.16 -13.66 5.68
N HIS A 109 6.15 -13.23 4.41
CA HIS A 109 5.02 -13.36 3.48
C HIS A 109 5.42 -14.23 2.29
N ALA A 110 4.43 -14.66 1.51
CA ALA A 110 4.70 -15.32 0.23
C ALA A 110 5.56 -14.40 -0.67
N PRO A 111 6.53 -14.94 -1.40
CA PRO A 111 6.86 -16.37 -1.60
C PRO A 111 7.84 -16.94 -0.55
N GLY A 112 8.17 -16.21 0.51
CA GLY A 112 9.07 -16.71 1.56
C GLY A 112 10.55 -16.63 1.23
N LYS A 113 10.94 -15.89 0.18
CA LYS A 113 12.35 -15.66 -0.18
C LYS A 113 13.01 -14.68 0.79
N THR A 114 14.31 -14.83 1.01
CA THR A 114 15.09 -14.02 1.92
C THR A 114 16.32 -13.43 1.27
N GLY A 115 16.88 -12.37 1.87
CA GLY A 115 18.17 -11.79 1.51
C GLY A 115 18.10 -10.61 0.54
N LEU A 116 19.17 -9.82 0.56
CA LEU A 116 19.22 -8.54 -0.15
C LEU A 116 19.21 -8.67 -1.67
N THR A 117 19.83 -9.73 -2.23
CA THR A 117 19.82 -9.97 -3.68
C THR A 117 18.40 -10.16 -4.21
N ASN A 118 17.60 -11.00 -3.54
CA ASN A 118 16.20 -11.21 -3.91
C ASN A 118 15.39 -9.91 -3.74
N PHE A 119 15.59 -9.21 -2.62
CA PHE A 119 14.91 -7.95 -2.33
C PHE A 119 15.16 -6.90 -3.41
N PHE A 120 16.43 -6.57 -3.68
CA PHE A 120 16.73 -5.50 -4.62
C PHE A 120 16.40 -5.86 -6.07
N SER A 121 16.50 -7.13 -6.45
CA SER A 121 16.01 -7.57 -7.76
C SER A 121 14.49 -7.36 -7.87
N ALA A 122 13.74 -7.75 -6.84
CA ALA A 122 12.31 -7.54 -6.78
C ALA A 122 11.95 -6.04 -6.78
N VAL A 123 12.68 -5.21 -6.02
CA VAL A 123 12.49 -3.75 -6.01
C VAL A 123 12.62 -3.17 -7.41
N HIS A 124 13.70 -3.50 -8.13
CA HIS A 124 13.94 -2.94 -9.45
C HIS A 124 12.88 -3.34 -10.48
N HIS A 125 12.56 -4.63 -10.55
CA HIS A 125 11.53 -5.11 -11.47
C HIS A 125 10.15 -4.56 -11.14
N THR A 126 9.83 -4.43 -9.85
CA THR A 126 8.58 -3.81 -9.39
C THR A 126 8.50 -2.33 -9.75
N ALA A 127 9.60 -1.58 -9.59
CA ALA A 127 9.64 -0.16 -9.97
C ALA A 127 9.42 0.03 -11.48
N ILE A 128 9.99 -0.84 -12.33
CA ILE A 128 9.72 -0.87 -13.77
C ILE A 128 8.25 -1.19 -14.04
N ALA A 129 7.70 -2.25 -13.40
CA ALA A 129 6.31 -2.66 -13.58
C ALA A 129 5.33 -1.54 -13.21
N GLN A 130 5.63 -0.80 -12.15
CA GLN A 130 4.85 0.35 -11.70
C GLN A 130 4.73 1.42 -12.79
N ALA A 131 5.84 1.83 -13.38
CA ALA A 131 5.86 2.84 -14.43
C ALA A 131 5.27 2.33 -15.75
N ASP A 132 5.60 1.11 -16.15
CA ASP A 132 5.06 0.49 -17.37
C ASP A 132 3.55 0.29 -17.28
N GLY A 133 3.03 -0.16 -16.14
CA GLY A 133 1.59 -0.28 -15.88
C GLY A 133 0.87 1.06 -16.02
N GLY A 134 1.46 2.12 -15.49
CA GLY A 134 0.94 3.48 -15.67
C GLY A 134 0.89 3.90 -17.14
N ARG A 135 1.95 3.64 -17.91
CA ARG A 135 1.99 3.94 -19.36
C ARG A 135 0.92 3.18 -20.15
N ILE A 136 0.73 1.91 -19.83
CA ILE A 136 -0.28 1.07 -20.47
C ILE A 136 -1.67 1.63 -20.20
N LEU A 137 -2.01 1.90 -18.94
CA LEU A 137 -3.31 2.48 -18.59
C LEU A 137 -3.54 3.84 -19.28
N ARG A 138 -2.51 4.69 -19.34
CA ARG A 138 -2.59 6.00 -20.00
C ARG A 138 -2.84 5.88 -21.50
N ALA A 139 -2.29 4.86 -22.12
CA ALA A 139 -2.47 4.60 -23.56
C ALA A 139 -3.83 3.95 -23.89
N GLU A 140 -4.33 3.07 -23.04
CA GLU A 140 -5.45 2.20 -23.38
C GLU A 140 -6.79 2.62 -22.72
N VAL A 141 -6.76 3.41 -21.64
CA VAL A 141 -7.96 3.87 -20.95
C VAL A 141 -8.14 5.38 -21.14
N LYS A 142 -9.18 5.75 -21.87
CA LYS A 142 -9.51 7.17 -22.06
C LYS A 142 -9.88 7.84 -20.74
N ASP A 143 -9.32 9.02 -20.48
CA ASP A 143 -9.56 9.84 -19.27
C ASP A 143 -9.22 9.10 -17.97
N ALA A 144 -8.21 8.21 -18.01
CA ALA A 144 -7.75 7.50 -16.83
C ALA A 144 -7.11 8.43 -15.81
N ASN A 145 -7.55 8.32 -14.55
CA ASN A 145 -6.92 8.89 -13.36
C ASN A 145 -6.09 7.80 -12.68
N ILE A 146 -4.77 7.86 -12.85
CA ILE A 146 -3.85 6.78 -12.54
C ILE A 146 -2.97 7.15 -11.36
N GLY A 147 -2.93 6.30 -10.35
CA GLY A 147 -2.05 6.42 -9.20
C GLY A 147 -1.30 5.14 -8.88
N THR A 148 -0.48 5.22 -7.86
CA THR A 148 0.17 4.09 -7.19
C THR A 148 0.17 4.36 -5.69
N SER A 149 0.16 3.31 -4.86
CA SER A 149 0.03 3.47 -3.41
C SER A 149 1.26 2.97 -2.67
N PHE A 150 1.76 3.80 -1.75
CA PHE A 150 2.94 3.50 -0.94
C PHE A 150 2.57 3.31 0.53
N SER A 151 3.06 2.22 1.12
CA SER A 151 3.21 2.12 2.57
C SER A 151 4.28 3.11 2.98
N CYS A 152 3.97 3.99 3.90
CA CYS A 152 4.91 5.00 4.37
C CYS A 152 4.69 5.32 5.85
N SER A 153 5.77 5.66 6.55
CA SER A 153 5.74 5.98 7.98
C SER A 153 6.68 7.12 8.29
N GLU A 154 6.31 7.98 9.23
CA GLU A 154 7.30 8.86 9.83
C GLU A 154 8.36 8.02 10.54
N ILE A 155 9.62 8.23 10.19
CA ILE A 155 10.76 7.54 10.79
C ILE A 155 11.37 8.44 11.85
N ILE A 156 11.22 8.04 13.13
CA ILE A 156 11.61 8.82 14.29
C ILE A 156 12.88 8.19 14.89
N PRO A 157 14.01 8.89 14.98
CA PRO A 157 15.18 8.39 15.71
C PRO A 157 14.84 8.23 17.19
N TYR A 158 15.31 7.12 17.82
CA TYR A 158 15.02 6.85 19.23
C TYR A 158 15.69 7.87 20.17
N THR A 159 16.88 8.36 19.80
CA THR A 159 17.60 9.44 20.50
C THR A 159 18.25 10.37 19.47
N GLU A 160 18.76 11.54 19.94
CA GLU A 160 19.53 12.48 19.14
C GLU A 160 20.99 12.02 18.87
N ARG A 161 21.36 10.80 19.21
CA ARG A 161 22.69 10.27 18.91
C ARG A 161 22.84 10.07 17.41
N GLU A 162 24.00 10.42 16.88
CA GLU A 162 24.32 10.30 15.46
C GLU A 162 24.03 8.89 14.90
N SER A 163 24.34 7.84 15.69
CA SER A 163 24.05 6.45 15.31
C SER A 163 22.55 6.18 15.09
N ASP A 164 21.68 6.73 15.95
CA ASP A 164 20.22 6.57 15.82
C ASP A 164 19.67 7.42 14.67
N LEU A 165 20.21 8.63 14.47
CA LEU A 165 19.86 9.50 13.33
C LEU A 165 20.20 8.82 11.99
N LEU A 166 21.41 8.27 11.86
CA LEU A 166 21.83 7.54 10.66
C LEU A 166 21.01 6.24 10.44
N ALA A 167 20.66 5.52 11.51
CA ALA A 167 19.82 4.35 11.43
C ALA A 167 18.40 4.71 10.93
N ALA A 168 17.82 5.79 11.47
CA ALA A 168 16.52 6.30 11.02
C ALA A 168 16.57 6.72 9.53
N LYS A 169 17.63 7.41 9.11
CA LYS A 169 17.83 7.82 7.72
C LYS A 169 17.86 6.62 6.76
N ARG A 170 18.55 5.52 7.13
CA ARG A 170 18.58 4.30 6.31
C ARG A 170 17.20 3.65 6.18
N VAL A 171 16.43 3.62 7.27
CA VAL A 171 15.07 3.09 7.23
C VAL A 171 14.15 3.98 6.38
N ASP A 172 14.28 5.31 6.45
CA ASP A 172 13.57 6.25 5.59
C ASP A 172 13.89 6.03 4.11
N CYS A 173 15.18 5.84 3.76
CA CYS A 173 15.59 5.48 2.40
C CYS A 173 14.85 4.24 1.88
N LEU A 174 14.71 3.20 2.70
CA LEU A 174 14.05 1.96 2.31
C LEU A 174 12.53 2.12 2.22
N MET A 175 11.91 2.64 3.27
CA MET A 175 10.47 2.61 3.42
C MET A 175 9.76 3.69 2.61
N ASN A 176 10.27 4.92 2.68
CA ASN A 176 9.57 6.07 2.11
C ASN A 176 10.10 6.46 0.74
N ARG A 177 11.41 6.27 0.44
CA ARG A 177 12.07 6.90 -0.69
C ARG A 177 12.39 5.95 -1.84
N LEU A 178 12.57 4.65 -1.54
CA LEU A 178 13.07 3.63 -2.47
C LEU A 178 12.23 3.48 -3.75
N PHE A 179 10.94 3.72 -3.68
CA PHE A 179 10.03 3.62 -4.82
C PHE A 179 9.55 4.97 -5.36
N VAL A 180 9.37 5.97 -4.49
CA VAL A 180 8.84 7.27 -4.92
C VAL A 180 9.89 8.09 -5.67
N GLU A 181 11.14 8.10 -5.22
CA GLU A 181 12.18 8.92 -5.85
C GLU A 181 12.52 8.46 -7.29
N PRO A 182 12.74 7.16 -7.56
CA PRO A 182 12.91 6.69 -8.94
C PRO A 182 11.70 6.98 -9.83
N LEU A 183 10.51 6.87 -9.30
CA LEU A 183 9.27 7.17 -10.01
C LEU A 183 9.21 8.63 -10.46
N LEU A 184 9.71 9.55 -9.64
CA LEU A 184 9.76 11.00 -9.91
C LEU A 184 10.98 11.41 -10.76
N GLY A 185 11.80 10.44 -11.19
CA GLY A 185 13.00 10.71 -11.99
C GLY A 185 14.21 11.16 -11.19
N MET A 186 14.15 11.06 -9.85
CA MET A 186 15.26 11.43 -8.97
C MET A 186 16.32 10.33 -8.84
N GLY A 187 16.05 9.12 -9.36
CA GLY A 187 16.87 7.93 -9.15
C GLY A 187 16.65 7.33 -7.76
N TYR A 188 17.38 6.25 -7.48
CA TYR A 188 17.37 5.66 -6.14
C TYR A 188 18.13 6.53 -5.13
N PRO A 189 17.76 6.56 -3.83
CA PRO A 189 18.37 7.42 -2.80
C PRO A 189 19.78 6.95 -2.40
N THR A 190 20.67 6.77 -3.37
CA THR A 190 22.03 6.20 -3.20
C THR A 190 22.97 7.10 -2.41
N ALA A 191 22.82 8.42 -2.53
CA ALA A 191 23.63 9.39 -1.81
C ALA A 191 23.48 9.32 -0.28
N ASP A 192 22.38 8.77 0.20
CA ASP A 192 22.06 8.68 1.62
C ASP A 192 22.41 7.33 2.25
N TRP A 193 22.76 6.34 1.41
CA TRP A 193 23.11 5.01 1.90
C TRP A 193 24.02 4.26 0.90
N GLU A 194 25.30 4.11 1.22
CA GLU A 194 26.36 3.50 0.39
C GLU A 194 25.98 2.07 -0.13
N VAL A 195 25.20 1.32 0.64
CA VAL A 195 24.75 -0.01 0.20
C VAL A 195 23.89 0.06 -1.05
N LEU A 196 23.03 1.07 -1.16
CA LEU A 196 22.22 1.29 -2.37
C LEU A 196 23.10 1.69 -3.56
N GLU A 197 24.16 2.45 -3.33
CA GLU A 197 25.13 2.78 -4.36
C GLU A 197 25.85 1.54 -4.89
N LYS A 198 26.42 0.73 -3.99
CA LYS A 198 27.08 -0.54 -4.37
C LYS A 198 26.14 -1.46 -5.13
N PHE A 199 24.89 -1.54 -4.70
CA PHE A 199 23.88 -2.33 -5.38
C PHE A 199 23.58 -1.79 -6.78
N SER A 200 23.46 -0.47 -6.95
CA SER A 200 23.21 0.18 -8.24
C SER A 200 24.32 -0.10 -9.24
N ILE A 201 25.58 -0.16 -8.79
CA ILE A 201 26.75 -0.47 -9.62
C ILE A 201 26.78 -1.94 -10.04
N GLN A 202 26.46 -2.86 -9.11
CA GLN A 202 26.49 -4.32 -9.37
C GLN A 202 25.40 -4.77 -10.33
N HIS A 203 24.23 -4.14 -10.26
CA HIS A 203 23.11 -4.41 -11.16
C HIS A 203 23.14 -3.39 -12.32
N SER A 204 24.02 -3.62 -13.30
CA SER A 204 24.13 -2.79 -14.52
C SER A 204 22.82 -2.68 -15.32
N THR A 205 21.80 -3.42 -14.94
CA THR A 205 20.41 -3.30 -15.42
C THR A 205 19.75 -1.97 -15.00
N TRP A 206 20.30 -1.24 -14.06
CA TRP A 206 19.86 0.11 -13.69
C TRP A 206 20.17 1.18 -14.77
N ARG A 207 20.61 0.76 -15.95
CA ARG A 207 20.80 1.63 -17.13
C ARG A 207 19.51 2.22 -17.68
N HIS A 208 18.37 1.80 -17.17
CA HIS A 208 17.04 2.23 -17.66
C HIS A 208 16.31 3.10 -16.63
N THR A 209 17.01 4.06 -16.00
CA THR A 209 16.40 4.98 -15.02
C THR A 209 15.26 5.79 -15.62
N GLU A 210 15.33 6.13 -16.92
CA GLU A 210 14.23 6.77 -17.65
C GLU A 210 12.97 5.89 -17.72
N ARG A 211 13.12 4.56 -17.60
CA ARG A 211 12.01 3.62 -17.61
C ARG A 211 11.28 3.56 -16.27
N LEU A 212 11.93 3.97 -15.17
CA LEU A 212 11.33 3.99 -13.83
C LEU A 212 10.36 5.14 -13.63
N THR A 213 10.47 6.20 -14.44
CA THR A 213 9.70 7.44 -14.30
C THR A 213 8.34 7.33 -14.96
N PHE A 214 7.29 7.76 -14.27
CA PHE A 214 5.96 7.95 -14.83
C PHE A 214 5.23 9.07 -14.08
N ASP A 215 4.54 9.94 -14.83
CA ASP A 215 3.78 11.04 -14.28
C ASP A 215 2.38 10.57 -13.85
N PHE A 216 2.26 10.11 -12.60
CA PHE A 216 1.01 9.70 -12.00
C PHE A 216 0.12 10.90 -11.69
N ASP A 217 -1.20 10.75 -11.82
CA ASP A 217 -2.18 11.78 -11.49
C ASP A 217 -2.30 12.00 -9.99
N PHE A 218 -2.08 10.94 -9.20
CA PHE A 218 -2.02 11.01 -7.74
C PHE A 218 -1.06 9.97 -7.16
N ILE A 219 -0.57 10.26 -5.96
CA ILE A 219 0.16 9.31 -5.12
C ILE A 219 -0.73 8.91 -3.94
N GLY A 220 -0.92 7.60 -3.79
CA GLY A 220 -1.61 7.01 -2.64
C GLY A 220 -0.68 6.89 -1.44
N ILE A 221 -1.11 7.41 -0.29
CA ILE A 221 -0.45 7.24 0.99
C ILE A 221 -1.23 6.21 1.80
N GLN A 222 -0.51 5.22 2.32
CA GLN A 222 -1.00 4.24 3.28
C GLN A 222 -0.15 4.33 4.53
N ASN A 223 -0.76 4.74 5.62
CA ASN A 223 -0.06 4.92 6.89
C ASN A 223 -0.93 4.44 8.05
N TYR A 224 -0.32 3.69 8.94
CA TYR A 224 -0.97 3.13 10.12
C TYR A 224 -0.28 3.55 11.41
N PHE A 225 1.07 3.73 11.39
CA PHE A 225 1.88 4.02 12.57
C PHE A 225 3.24 4.63 12.19
N PRO A 226 3.90 5.35 13.09
CA PRO A 226 5.30 5.75 12.94
C PRO A 226 6.24 4.60 13.30
N LEU A 227 7.47 4.65 12.79
CA LEU A 227 8.55 3.78 13.20
C LEU A 227 9.56 4.54 14.06
N THR A 228 9.72 4.14 15.33
CA THR A 228 10.80 4.66 16.18
C THR A 228 12.02 3.75 16.08
N ILE A 229 13.10 4.27 15.54
CA ILE A 229 14.28 3.52 15.10
C ILE A 229 15.47 3.79 16.02
N LYS A 230 16.10 2.71 16.47
CA LYS A 230 17.35 2.71 17.22
C LYS A 230 18.44 1.99 16.43
N TYR A 231 19.67 2.49 16.51
CA TYR A 231 20.84 1.79 15.98
C TYR A 231 21.04 0.42 16.63
N ASN A 232 21.32 -0.58 15.80
CA ASN A 232 21.66 -1.93 16.25
C ASN A 232 22.72 -2.55 15.32
N ALA A 233 23.96 -2.65 15.81
CA ALA A 233 25.09 -3.21 15.06
C ALA A 233 24.91 -4.69 14.65
N PHE A 234 24.05 -5.43 15.35
CA PHE A 234 23.80 -6.84 15.08
C PHE A 234 22.78 -7.07 13.95
N VAL A 235 22.09 -6.02 13.50
CA VAL A 235 21.22 -6.10 12.30
C VAL A 235 22.10 -5.83 11.08
N PRO A 236 22.33 -6.85 10.22
CA PRO A 236 23.21 -6.67 9.09
C PRO A 236 22.72 -5.57 8.16
N VAL A 237 23.63 -4.82 7.57
CA VAL A 237 23.43 -3.82 6.51
C VAL A 237 22.61 -2.62 6.95
N VAL A 238 21.36 -2.79 7.38
CA VAL A 238 20.48 -1.69 7.81
C VAL A 238 20.93 -1.09 9.13
N GLN A 239 21.48 -1.94 10.04
CA GLN A 239 21.93 -1.56 11.37
C GLN A 239 20.89 -0.75 12.15
N ALA A 240 19.64 -1.15 12.06
CA ALA A 240 18.50 -0.48 12.65
C ALA A 240 17.53 -1.49 13.26
N TRP A 241 16.90 -1.08 14.35
CA TRP A 241 15.88 -1.86 15.04
C TRP A 241 14.72 -0.96 15.44
N GLU A 242 13.51 -1.45 15.28
CA GLU A 242 12.31 -0.75 15.74
C GLU A 242 12.14 -0.89 17.24
N VAL A 243 11.98 0.24 17.96
CA VAL A 243 11.57 0.27 19.36
C VAL A 243 10.06 0.32 19.44
N LYS A 244 9.43 -0.81 19.74
CA LYS A 244 7.98 -0.98 19.74
C LYS A 244 7.23 0.01 20.64
N ALA A 245 6.02 0.41 20.25
CA ALA A 245 5.17 1.33 21.01
C ALA A 245 4.95 0.86 22.45
N LYS A 246 4.67 -0.42 22.65
CA LYS A 246 4.49 -1.02 23.98
C LYS A 246 5.69 -0.81 24.91
N SER A 247 6.93 -0.99 24.41
CA SER A 247 8.15 -0.76 25.21
C SER A 247 8.34 0.70 25.59
N ARG A 248 7.81 1.62 24.80
CA ARG A 248 7.82 3.07 25.03
C ARG A 248 6.59 3.57 25.80
N LYS A 249 5.71 2.66 26.24
CA LYS A 249 4.44 2.98 26.93
C LYS A 249 3.54 3.93 26.12
N LYS A 250 3.53 3.79 24.79
CA LYS A 250 2.69 4.58 23.88
C LYS A 250 1.35 3.87 23.61
N PRO A 251 0.26 4.62 23.37
CA PRO A 251 -0.99 4.05 22.87
C PRO A 251 -0.76 3.22 21.60
N HIS A 252 -1.41 2.06 21.50
CA HIS A 252 -1.22 1.17 20.36
C HIS A 252 -2.48 0.35 20.07
N THR A 253 -2.63 -0.08 18.83
CA THR A 253 -3.70 -0.94 18.34
C THR A 253 -3.51 -2.40 18.78
N ALA A 254 -4.45 -3.28 18.45
CA ALA A 254 -4.30 -4.72 18.69
C ALA A 254 -3.10 -5.33 17.95
N MET A 255 -2.65 -4.70 16.84
CA MET A 255 -1.43 -5.07 16.13
C MET A 255 -0.14 -4.61 16.84
N GLY A 256 -0.25 -3.88 17.95
CA GLY A 256 0.90 -3.27 18.63
C GLY A 256 1.44 -2.01 17.93
N TRP A 257 0.72 -1.48 16.94
CA TRP A 257 1.08 -0.30 16.18
C TRP A 257 0.77 0.97 16.96
N GLU A 258 1.73 1.89 17.06
CA GLU A 258 1.53 3.14 17.78
C GLU A 258 0.43 3.99 17.17
N ILE A 259 -0.47 4.51 18.00
CA ILE A 259 -1.49 5.48 17.60
C ILE A 259 -0.88 6.88 17.72
N ASN A 260 -0.65 7.55 16.58
CA ASN A 260 -0.02 8.87 16.52
C ASN A 260 -0.47 9.65 15.28
N ALA A 261 -1.56 10.38 15.39
CA ALA A 261 -2.11 11.16 14.28
C ALA A 261 -1.19 12.32 13.83
N ASN A 262 -0.32 12.83 14.72
CA ASN A 262 0.65 13.85 14.32
C ASN A 262 1.72 13.28 13.39
N SER A 263 2.14 12.05 13.63
CA SER A 263 3.04 11.32 12.73
C SER A 263 2.41 11.13 11.33
N PHE A 264 1.10 10.86 11.27
CA PHE A 264 0.39 10.78 10.01
C PHE A 264 0.39 12.14 9.25
N TYR A 265 0.15 13.24 9.95
CA TYR A 265 0.29 14.57 9.36
C TYR A 265 1.71 14.81 8.84
N ASN A 266 2.75 14.43 9.58
CA ASN A 266 4.15 14.64 9.19
C ASN A 266 4.51 13.86 7.92
N ILE A 267 4.08 12.62 7.76
CA ILE A 267 4.34 11.84 6.55
C ILE A 267 3.60 12.38 5.32
N ILE A 268 2.37 12.86 5.48
CA ILE A 268 1.63 13.56 4.41
C ILE A 268 2.43 14.78 3.96
N LYS A 269 2.95 15.56 4.89
CA LYS A 269 3.77 16.74 4.61
C LYS A 269 5.08 16.39 3.90
N GLN A 270 5.75 15.31 4.33
CA GLN A 270 6.97 14.81 3.70
C GLN A 270 6.72 14.48 2.20
N PHE A 271 5.66 13.72 1.90
CA PHE A 271 5.33 13.38 0.52
C PHE A 271 4.88 14.59 -0.31
N SER A 272 4.16 15.53 0.31
CA SER A 272 3.73 16.76 -0.36
C SER A 272 4.91 17.68 -0.75
N ALA A 273 6.07 17.49 -0.14
CA ALA A 273 7.27 18.28 -0.44
C ALA A 273 7.97 17.85 -1.74
N TYR A 274 7.64 16.69 -2.31
CA TYR A 274 8.19 16.27 -3.58
C TYR A 274 7.59 17.06 -4.75
N PRO A 275 8.39 17.78 -5.57
CA PRO A 275 7.88 18.67 -6.62
C PRO A 275 7.02 17.96 -7.68
N GLY A 276 7.24 16.65 -7.88
CA GLY A 276 6.51 15.84 -8.85
C GLY A 276 5.18 15.28 -8.34
N ILE A 277 4.84 15.44 -7.06
CA ILE A 277 3.58 14.95 -6.50
C ILE A 277 2.53 16.05 -6.54
N ARG A 278 1.57 15.93 -7.47
CA ARG A 278 0.51 16.92 -7.67
C ARG A 278 -0.68 16.71 -6.73
N ASN A 279 -1.07 15.47 -6.53
CA ASN A 279 -2.22 15.08 -5.72
C ASN A 279 -1.84 13.95 -4.76
N ILE A 280 -2.29 14.04 -3.53
CA ILE A 280 -2.19 12.98 -2.54
C ILE A 280 -3.58 12.42 -2.26
N MET A 281 -3.69 11.11 -2.22
CA MET A 281 -4.86 10.40 -1.75
C MET A 281 -4.48 9.48 -0.60
N ILE A 282 -5.21 9.54 0.50
CA ILE A 282 -5.06 8.53 1.55
C ILE A 282 -5.80 7.29 1.08
N THR A 283 -5.06 6.28 0.63
CA THR A 283 -5.62 5.07 0.04
C THR A 283 -5.83 3.94 1.03
N GLU A 284 -5.20 4.04 2.20
CA GLU A 284 -5.49 3.22 3.38
C GLU A 284 -5.09 3.94 4.66
N ASN A 285 -5.98 3.89 5.65
CA ASN A 285 -5.70 4.21 7.05
C ASN A 285 -6.78 3.55 7.91
N GLY A 286 -6.40 2.93 9.02
CA GLY A 286 -7.33 2.23 9.91
C GLY A 286 -6.61 1.55 11.07
N ALA A 287 -7.39 0.87 11.93
CA ALA A 287 -6.86 0.20 13.10
C ALA A 287 -7.60 -1.10 13.41
N ALA A 288 -6.85 -2.14 13.79
CA ALA A 288 -7.41 -3.37 14.28
C ALA A 288 -7.62 -3.29 15.81
N TYR A 289 -8.75 -3.83 16.25
CA TYR A 289 -9.09 -4.01 17.67
C TYR A 289 -9.68 -5.37 17.94
N HIS A 290 -9.81 -5.74 19.22
CA HIS A 290 -10.43 -7.00 19.64
C HIS A 290 -11.95 -6.88 19.71
N ASP A 291 -12.58 -6.79 18.56
CA ASP A 291 -14.02 -6.61 18.43
C ASP A 291 -14.81 -7.80 18.98
N LYS A 292 -15.88 -7.50 19.74
CA LYS A 292 -16.80 -8.50 20.30
C LYS A 292 -18.22 -8.14 19.92
N VAL A 293 -18.99 -9.16 19.54
CA VAL A 293 -20.44 -9.04 19.32
C VAL A 293 -21.16 -9.24 20.63
N VAL A 294 -21.96 -8.26 21.04
CA VAL A 294 -22.88 -8.35 22.19
C VAL A 294 -24.24 -7.86 21.72
N ASP A 295 -25.26 -8.68 21.84
CA ASP A 295 -26.64 -8.35 21.42
C ASP A 295 -26.74 -7.79 19.99
N GLN A 296 -26.06 -8.44 19.06
CA GLN A 296 -25.96 -8.03 17.64
C GLN A 296 -25.32 -6.66 17.44
N ILE A 297 -24.59 -6.13 18.41
CA ILE A 297 -23.88 -4.84 18.34
C ILE A 297 -22.37 -5.10 18.50
N VAL A 298 -21.57 -4.37 17.75
CA VAL A 298 -20.12 -4.28 17.95
C VAL A 298 -19.78 -2.84 18.34
N ASN A 299 -19.52 -2.66 19.64
CA ASN A 299 -19.07 -1.37 20.17
C ASN A 299 -17.55 -1.27 20.03
N ASP A 300 -17.09 -0.51 19.04
CA ASP A 300 -15.69 -0.28 18.70
C ASP A 300 -15.32 1.21 18.85
N GLN A 301 -15.60 1.80 20.00
CA GLN A 301 -15.35 3.21 20.30
C GLN A 301 -13.89 3.60 20.06
N GLU A 302 -12.93 2.73 20.39
CA GLU A 302 -11.51 2.97 20.16
C GLU A 302 -11.19 3.22 18.67
N ARG A 303 -11.90 2.54 17.75
CA ARG A 303 -11.75 2.75 16.30
C ARG A 303 -12.36 4.10 15.87
N ILE A 304 -13.47 4.52 16.48
CA ILE A 304 -14.05 5.85 16.24
C ILE A 304 -13.05 6.93 16.67
N ASP A 305 -12.49 6.81 17.88
CA ASP A 305 -11.52 7.76 18.43
C ASP A 305 -10.25 7.83 17.56
N TYR A 306 -9.80 6.69 17.02
CA TYR A 306 -8.71 6.62 16.05
C TYR A 306 -9.05 7.43 14.79
N PHE A 307 -10.18 7.15 14.14
CA PHE A 307 -10.57 7.85 12.92
C PHE A 307 -10.77 9.36 13.14
N GLN A 308 -11.33 9.79 14.26
CA GLN A 308 -11.48 11.20 14.58
C GLN A 308 -10.12 11.92 14.61
N GLN A 309 -9.13 11.34 15.28
CA GLN A 309 -7.78 11.91 15.37
C GLN A 309 -7.08 11.96 14.01
N TYR A 310 -7.15 10.88 13.23
CA TYR A 310 -6.46 10.80 11.95
C TYR A 310 -7.14 11.66 10.87
N LEU A 311 -8.46 11.73 10.83
CA LEU A 311 -9.18 12.64 9.94
C LEU A 311 -8.93 14.11 10.31
N ALA A 312 -8.81 14.44 11.59
CA ALA A 312 -8.43 15.79 12.01
C ALA A 312 -7.02 16.17 11.50
N ALA A 313 -6.06 15.20 11.50
CA ALA A 313 -4.73 15.41 10.93
C ALA A 313 -4.78 15.65 9.41
N VAL A 314 -5.61 14.91 8.68
CA VAL A 314 -5.83 15.10 7.24
C VAL A 314 -6.46 16.48 6.97
N LEU A 315 -7.46 16.86 7.73
CA LEU A 315 -8.13 18.18 7.58
C LEU A 315 -7.16 19.32 7.87
N LYS A 316 -6.32 19.21 8.90
CA LYS A 316 -5.26 20.17 9.20
C LYS A 316 -4.31 20.32 8.01
N ALA A 317 -3.81 19.21 7.46
CA ALA A 317 -2.92 19.22 6.29
C ALA A 317 -3.59 19.92 5.09
N LYS A 318 -4.87 19.63 4.83
CA LYS A 318 -5.64 20.26 3.76
C LYS A 318 -5.85 21.76 3.99
N GLN A 319 -6.11 22.20 5.24
CA GLN A 319 -6.25 23.62 5.60
C GLN A 319 -4.94 24.39 5.41
N GLU A 320 -3.80 23.75 5.56
CA GLU A 320 -2.47 24.31 5.28
C GLU A 320 -2.12 24.34 3.78
N GLY A 321 -3.04 23.94 2.91
CA GLY A 321 -2.89 24.01 1.45
C GLY A 321 -2.29 22.75 0.80
N LEU A 322 -2.11 21.65 1.55
CA LEU A 322 -1.65 20.41 0.94
C LEU A 322 -2.78 19.79 0.09
N ASN A 323 -2.45 19.37 -1.13
CA ASN A 323 -3.45 18.90 -2.09
C ASN A 323 -3.86 17.45 -1.82
N ILE A 324 -4.71 17.26 -0.80
CA ILE A 324 -5.28 15.97 -0.46
C ILE A 324 -6.65 15.85 -1.10
N THR A 325 -6.81 14.88 -1.99
CA THR A 325 -8.00 14.71 -2.84
C THR A 325 -9.00 13.68 -2.32
N GLY A 326 -8.60 12.79 -1.41
CA GLY A 326 -9.49 11.77 -0.88
C GLY A 326 -8.91 11.02 0.31
N TYR A 327 -9.81 10.28 0.98
CA TYR A 327 -9.48 9.41 2.11
C TYR A 327 -10.29 8.11 2.02
N MET A 328 -9.61 6.97 2.11
CA MET A 328 -10.20 5.64 2.13
C MET A 328 -9.87 4.95 3.44
N ALA A 329 -10.90 4.58 4.18
CA ALA A 329 -10.75 3.83 5.43
C ALA A 329 -10.36 2.37 5.13
N TRP A 330 -9.38 1.83 5.83
CA TRP A 330 -9.07 0.41 5.84
C TRP A 330 -9.75 -0.24 7.04
N THR A 331 -10.77 -1.09 6.88
CA THR A 331 -11.32 -1.65 5.63
C THR A 331 -12.84 -1.73 5.75
N LEU A 332 -13.53 -2.01 4.64
CA LEU A 332 -15.00 -2.10 4.64
C LEU A 332 -15.50 -3.17 5.60
N MET A 333 -14.97 -4.40 5.51
CA MET A 333 -15.37 -5.51 6.39
C MET A 333 -14.14 -6.32 6.82
N ASP A 334 -14.25 -6.97 7.97
CA ASP A 334 -13.22 -7.90 8.44
C ASP A 334 -12.92 -8.95 7.37
N ASN A 335 -11.63 -9.19 7.12
CA ASN A 335 -11.14 -10.08 6.08
C ASN A 335 -9.90 -10.85 6.56
N PHE A 336 -9.28 -11.60 5.66
CA PHE A 336 -8.01 -12.27 5.86
C PHE A 336 -6.87 -11.26 5.84
N GLU A 337 -6.19 -11.05 6.98
CA GLU A 337 -5.09 -10.11 7.15
C GLU A 337 -3.74 -10.82 7.03
N TRP A 338 -3.39 -11.27 5.84
CA TRP A 338 -2.09 -11.86 5.48
C TRP A 338 -1.56 -12.86 6.54
N ALA A 339 -0.38 -12.63 7.11
CA ALA A 339 0.23 -13.50 8.12
C ALA A 339 -0.55 -13.56 9.44
N GLU A 340 -1.41 -12.56 9.75
CA GLU A 340 -2.28 -12.54 10.93
C GLU A 340 -3.55 -13.39 10.75
N GLY A 341 -3.83 -13.82 9.51
CA GLY A 341 -5.03 -14.60 9.19
C GLY A 341 -6.32 -13.85 9.50
N TYR A 342 -7.24 -14.47 10.23
CA TYR A 342 -8.52 -13.89 10.59
C TYR A 342 -8.55 -13.25 12.00
N ASN A 343 -7.39 -13.11 12.65
CA ASN A 343 -7.30 -12.60 14.02
C ASN A 343 -7.39 -11.07 14.08
N ALA A 344 -6.83 -10.37 13.08
CA ALA A 344 -6.85 -8.91 13.02
C ALA A 344 -8.15 -8.42 12.38
N ARG A 345 -8.88 -7.55 13.08
CA ARG A 345 -10.19 -7.03 12.66
C ARG A 345 -10.11 -5.54 12.40
N PHE A 346 -9.97 -5.16 11.13
CA PHE A 346 -9.91 -3.77 10.69
C PHE A 346 -11.26 -3.22 10.20
N GLY A 347 -12.22 -4.11 9.90
CA GLY A 347 -13.46 -3.76 9.22
C GLY A 347 -14.32 -2.76 9.96
N LEU A 348 -15.03 -1.92 9.20
CA LEU A 348 -16.19 -1.15 9.67
C LEU A 348 -17.43 -2.04 9.80
N VAL A 349 -17.39 -3.20 9.15
CA VAL A 349 -18.38 -4.27 9.25
C VAL A 349 -17.70 -5.49 9.84
N TYR A 350 -18.26 -6.01 10.94
CA TYR A 350 -17.87 -7.28 11.51
C TYR A 350 -18.33 -8.41 10.59
N ASN A 351 -17.42 -9.35 10.31
CA ASN A 351 -17.73 -10.55 9.55
C ASN A 351 -17.56 -11.78 10.47
N ASP A 352 -18.61 -12.53 10.68
CA ASP A 352 -18.49 -13.88 11.23
C ASP A 352 -18.02 -14.82 10.13
N PHE A 353 -16.77 -15.25 10.20
CA PHE A 353 -16.14 -16.05 9.15
C PHE A 353 -16.73 -17.45 8.99
N LYS A 354 -17.49 -17.94 9.99
CA LYS A 354 -18.16 -19.25 9.93
C LYS A 354 -19.54 -19.17 9.29
N THR A 355 -20.34 -18.20 9.71
CA THR A 355 -21.73 -18.04 9.27
C THR A 355 -21.89 -17.06 8.12
N GLN A 356 -20.89 -16.25 7.86
CA GLN A 356 -20.91 -15.13 6.92
C GLN A 356 -21.90 -14.02 7.30
N GLN A 357 -22.37 -13.99 8.54
CA GLN A 357 -23.17 -12.90 9.07
C GLN A 357 -22.33 -11.63 9.13
N ARG A 358 -22.92 -10.52 8.69
CA ARG A 358 -22.28 -9.19 8.68
C ARG A 358 -23.03 -8.26 9.60
N ILE A 359 -22.30 -7.61 10.52
CA ILE A 359 -22.84 -6.64 11.49
C ILE A 359 -22.08 -5.33 11.29
N ILE A 360 -22.80 -4.25 10.99
CA ILE A 360 -22.19 -2.92 10.92
C ILE A 360 -21.75 -2.52 12.33
N LYS A 361 -20.46 -2.24 12.51
CA LYS A 361 -19.90 -1.78 13.78
C LYS A 361 -20.28 -0.32 14.07
N ASN A 362 -20.16 0.10 15.33
CA ASN A 362 -20.44 1.51 15.68
C ASN A 362 -19.59 2.50 14.89
N SER A 363 -18.33 2.16 14.55
CA SER A 363 -17.49 2.97 13.66
C SER A 363 -18.10 3.12 12.26
N GLY A 364 -18.71 2.09 11.71
CA GLY A 364 -19.42 2.16 10.43
C GLY A 364 -20.66 3.05 10.48
N LEU A 365 -21.43 2.99 11.58
CA LEU A 365 -22.57 3.88 11.82
C LEU A 365 -22.09 5.32 12.02
N TRP A 366 -21.02 5.52 12.78
CA TRP A 366 -20.39 6.84 12.94
C TRP A 366 -19.96 7.47 11.61
N PHE A 367 -19.33 6.71 10.70
CA PHE A 367 -19.00 7.20 9.35
C PHE A 367 -20.24 7.58 8.54
N LYS A 368 -21.31 6.78 8.62
CA LYS A 368 -22.58 7.11 7.98
C LYS A 368 -23.08 8.49 8.41
N ASP A 369 -23.06 8.76 9.72
CA ASP A 369 -23.53 10.02 10.27
C ASP A 369 -22.57 11.19 9.94
N PHE A 370 -21.27 10.93 10.02
CA PHE A 370 -20.21 11.90 9.70
C PHE A 370 -20.27 12.36 8.24
N LEU A 371 -20.50 11.44 7.30
CA LEU A 371 -20.53 11.74 5.86
C LEU A 371 -21.86 12.35 5.38
N ASN A 372 -22.88 12.37 6.21
CA ASN A 372 -24.19 12.98 5.89
C ASN A 372 -24.38 14.38 6.51
N ARG A 373 -23.37 14.89 7.21
CA ARG A 373 -23.32 16.27 7.73
C ARG A 373 -22.77 17.24 6.70
#